data_93da8d1cf9d40b274d9bbd137569ae01
#
_entry.id   93da8d1cf9d40b274d9bbd137569ae01
#
_cell.length_a   1.000
_cell.length_b   1.000
_cell.length_c   1.000
_cell.angle_alpha   90.00
_cell.angle_beta   90.00
_cell.angle_gamma   90.00
#
_symmetry.space_group_name_H-M   'P 1'
#
loop_
_entity.id
_entity.type
_entity.pdbx_description
1 polymer ?
#
loop_
_entity_poly.entity_id
_entity_poly.type
_entity_poly.pdbx_seq_one_letter_code
_entity_poly.pdbx_strand_id
1 'polypeptide(L)'
;MDESTLGSLRRRVPILDGEYFHEWKNEMLEIFNEYHLNKYITSPSAPHVDPLHPTLDESIDMIRNLRTVNLITRGLPRNLIGCLPTLNCAYTIWKFLEELFPNYSLKNYCFE
;
A
#
# COMPACT_ATOMS: atom_id res chain seq x y z
N MET A 1 5.86 -25.15 -2.91
CA MET A 1 5.91 -24.45 -2.95
C MET A 1 5.79 -23.85 -2.93
N ASP A 2 5.42 -23.59 -2.74
CA ASP A 2 5.20 -22.82 -2.73
C ASP A 2 5.34 -21.98 -2.82
N GLU A 3 5.16 -21.80 -2.97
CA GLU A 3 5.11 -20.91 -3.09
C GLU A 3 5.35 -20.11 -2.84
N SER A 4 5.47 -20.12 -2.59
CA SER A 4 5.68 -19.33 -2.32
C SER A 4 6.01 -18.57 -2.28
N THR A 5 6.12 -18.53 -2.22
CA THR A 5 6.42 -17.71 -2.11
C THR A 5 6.61 -16.85 -2.03
N LEU A 6 6.76 -16.93 -1.60
CA LEU A 6 7.01 -15.95 -1.49
C LEU A 6 7.20 -14.81 -2.19
N GLY A 7 8.02 -14.56 -2.41
CA GLY A 7 8.16 -13.43 -3.27
C GLY A 7 7.06 -13.30 -4.23
N SER A 8 6.55 -14.32 -4.72
CA SER A 8 5.37 -14.24 -5.57
C SER A 8 4.12 -14.36 -4.72
N LEU A 9 3.15 -13.53 -5.04
CA LEU A 9 1.88 -13.58 -4.38
C LEU A 9 1.06 -14.71 -4.95
N ARG A 10 0.56 -15.54 -4.10
CA ARG A 10 -0.38 -16.56 -4.50
C ARG A 10 -1.73 -15.94 -4.81
N ARG A 11 -2.04 -14.90 -4.07
CA ARG A 11 -3.25 -14.14 -4.26
C ARG A 11 -3.04 -13.06 -5.27
N ARG A 12 -3.99 -12.92 -6.14
CA ARG A 12 -3.96 -11.83 -7.09
C ARG A 12 -4.33 -10.54 -6.39
N VAL A 13 -3.58 -9.47 -6.66
CA VAL A 13 -3.92 -8.17 -6.10
C VAL A 13 -5.08 -7.59 -6.91
N PRO A 14 -6.19 -7.22 -6.26
CA PRO A 14 -7.32 -6.64 -6.98
C PRO A 14 -6.98 -5.25 -7.47
N ILE A 15 -7.58 -4.86 -8.60
CA ILE A 15 -7.40 -3.53 -9.17
C ILE A 15 -8.59 -2.67 -8.78
N LEU A 16 -8.33 -1.51 -8.22
CA LEU A 16 -9.38 -0.56 -7.86
C LEU A 16 -9.98 0.02 -9.14
N ASP A 17 -11.31 -0.07 -9.29
CA ASP A 17 -11.96 0.36 -10.50
C ASP A 17 -13.04 1.39 -10.25
N GLY A 18 -12.84 2.26 -9.33
CA GLY A 18 -13.61 3.48 -9.23
C GLY A 18 -14.78 3.47 -8.30
N GLU A 19 -15.59 2.44 -8.28
CA GLU A 19 -16.83 2.48 -7.50
C GLU A 19 -16.86 1.48 -6.36
N TYR A 20 -15.85 0.62 -6.28
CA TYR A 20 -15.85 -0.46 -5.31
C TYR A 20 -14.69 -0.32 -4.34
N PHE A 21 -14.49 0.91 -3.85
CA PHE A 21 -13.37 1.17 -2.97
C PHE A 21 -13.44 0.31 -1.70
N HIS A 22 -14.62 0.17 -1.12
CA HIS A 22 -14.74 -0.59 0.13
C HIS A 22 -14.39 -2.06 -0.08
N GLU A 23 -14.85 -2.64 -1.19
CA GLU A 23 -14.49 -4.02 -1.49
C GLU A 23 -13.00 -4.16 -1.74
N TRP A 24 -12.44 -3.24 -2.53
CA TRP A 24 -11.02 -3.23 -2.82
C TRP A 24 -10.21 -3.11 -1.53
N LYS A 25 -10.62 -2.16 -0.67
CA LYS A 25 -9.93 -1.92 0.59
C LYS A 25 -9.95 -3.17 1.47
N ASN A 26 -11.10 -3.83 1.56
CA ASN A 26 -11.22 -5.03 2.38
C ASN A 26 -10.34 -6.15 1.85
N GLU A 27 -10.27 -6.32 0.55
CA GLU A 27 -9.41 -7.34 -0.03
C GLU A 27 -7.94 -7.02 0.21
N MET A 28 -7.57 -5.75 0.08
CA MET A 28 -6.20 -5.35 0.36
C MET A 28 -5.82 -5.56 1.82
N LEU A 29 -6.76 -5.28 2.73
CA LEU A 29 -6.51 -5.51 4.15
C LEU A 29 -6.30 -6.99 4.44
N GLU A 30 -7.03 -7.87 3.76
CA GLU A 30 -6.82 -9.30 3.92
C GLU A 30 -5.42 -9.70 3.45
N ILE A 31 -4.98 -9.13 2.33
CA ILE A 31 -3.65 -9.41 1.82
C ILE A 31 -2.57 -8.93 2.80
N PHE A 32 -2.72 -7.70 3.30
CA PHE A 32 -1.76 -7.17 4.26
C PHE A 32 -1.72 -8.02 5.53
N ASN A 33 -2.89 -8.47 5.98
CA ASN A 33 -2.95 -9.33 7.17
C ASN A 33 -2.27 -10.66 6.91
N GLU A 34 -2.47 -11.21 5.75
CA GLU A 34 -1.88 -12.49 5.37
C GLU A 34 -0.34 -12.42 5.36
N TYR A 35 0.20 -11.29 4.93
CA TYR A 35 1.65 -11.11 4.84
C TYR A 35 2.23 -10.32 6.01
N HIS A 36 1.40 -10.06 7.04
CA HIS A 36 1.83 -9.36 8.26
C HIS A 36 2.35 -7.95 7.98
N LEU A 37 1.64 -7.24 7.11
CA LEU A 37 2.04 -5.89 6.70
C LEU A 37 1.09 -4.81 7.21
N ASN A 38 0.11 -5.17 8.04
CA ASN A 38 -0.88 -4.20 8.53
C ASN A 38 -0.26 -3.02 9.26
N LYS A 39 0.84 -3.28 9.96
CA LYS A 39 1.53 -2.23 10.71
C LYS A 39 1.89 -1.05 9.82
N TYR A 40 2.19 -1.30 8.56
CA TYR A 40 2.73 -0.28 7.67
C TYR A 40 1.67 0.61 7.07
N ILE A 41 0.39 0.29 7.27
CA ILE A 41 -0.71 1.17 6.86
C ILE A 41 -1.46 1.76 8.05
N THR A 42 -1.20 1.27 9.26
CA THR A 42 -1.92 1.75 10.44
C THR A 42 -1.10 2.72 11.27
N SER A 43 0.21 2.75 11.09
CA SER A 43 1.10 3.61 11.86
C SER A 43 2.16 4.21 10.97
N PRO A 44 2.50 5.48 11.14
CA PRO A 44 3.59 6.08 10.38
C PRO A 44 4.92 5.44 10.79
N SER A 45 5.87 5.44 9.85
CA SER A 45 7.20 4.93 10.15
C SER A 45 7.90 5.85 11.12
N ALA A 46 8.58 5.27 12.12
CA ALA A 46 9.38 6.06 13.04
C ALA A 46 10.63 6.57 12.31
N PRO A 47 11.10 7.78 12.63
CA PRO A 47 12.35 8.24 12.05
C PRO A 47 13.51 7.40 12.57
N HIS A 48 14.51 7.21 11.74
CA HIS A 48 15.69 6.47 12.12
C HIS A 48 16.54 7.29 13.06
N VAL A 49 17.14 6.64 14.05
CA VAL A 49 18.06 7.32 14.97
C VAL A 49 19.26 7.85 14.20
N ASP A 50 19.78 7.03 13.28
CA ASP A 50 20.90 7.43 12.43
C ASP A 50 20.53 7.05 11.00
N PRO A 51 20.04 7.99 10.18
CA PRO A 51 19.59 7.65 8.83
C PRO A 51 20.68 7.08 7.93
N LEU A 52 21.95 7.37 8.22
CA LEU A 52 23.05 6.86 7.41
C LEU A 52 23.46 5.45 7.80
N HIS A 53 23.06 5.02 9.00
CA HIS A 53 23.45 3.71 9.53
C HIS A 53 22.26 3.06 10.21
N PRO A 54 21.25 2.62 9.41
CA PRO A 54 20.07 2.01 10.01
C PRO A 54 20.40 0.70 10.71
N THR A 55 19.68 0.43 11.79
CA THR A 55 19.80 -0.86 12.44
C THR A 55 19.20 -1.95 11.56
N LEU A 56 19.44 -3.20 11.91
CA LEU A 56 18.84 -4.31 11.17
C LEU A 56 17.31 -4.22 11.21
N ASP A 57 16.74 -3.94 12.37
CA ASP A 57 15.29 -3.82 12.48
C ASP A 57 14.75 -2.68 11.62
N GLU A 58 15.46 -1.56 11.58
CA GLU A 58 15.06 -0.44 10.73
C GLU A 58 15.12 -0.81 9.26
N SER A 59 16.14 -1.57 8.86
CA SER A 59 16.27 -2.02 7.48
C SER A 59 15.14 -2.96 7.10
N ILE A 60 14.77 -3.87 7.99
CA ILE A 60 13.65 -4.77 7.75
C ILE A 60 12.35 -4.00 7.61
N ASP A 61 12.12 -3.01 8.47
CA ASP A 61 10.93 -2.18 8.37
C ASP A 61 10.87 -1.41 7.07
N MET A 62 12.02 -0.90 6.60
CA MET A 62 12.08 -0.22 5.31
C MET A 62 11.67 -1.14 4.17
N ILE A 63 12.18 -2.36 4.17
CA ILE A 63 11.86 -3.32 3.13
C ILE A 63 10.38 -3.66 3.16
N ARG A 64 9.84 -3.88 4.35
CA ARG A 64 8.43 -4.25 4.48
C ARG A 64 7.52 -3.10 4.10
N ASN A 65 7.90 -1.88 4.46
CA ASN A 65 7.15 -0.70 4.03
C ASN A 65 7.10 -0.62 2.51
N LEU A 66 8.24 -0.78 1.84
CA LEU A 66 8.26 -0.71 0.38
C LEU A 66 7.50 -1.85 -0.25
N ARG A 67 7.51 -3.02 0.37
CA ARG A 67 6.70 -4.13 -0.12
C ARG A 67 5.21 -3.79 -0.03
N THR A 68 4.82 -3.14 1.07
CA THR A 68 3.43 -2.71 1.22
C THR A 68 3.07 -1.66 0.17
N VAL A 69 3.96 -0.70 -0.08
CA VAL A 69 3.76 0.28 -1.15
C VAL A 69 3.57 -0.42 -2.49
N ASN A 70 4.41 -1.40 -2.79
CA ASN A 70 4.29 -2.14 -4.05
C ASN A 70 2.94 -2.83 -4.18
N LEU A 71 2.45 -3.43 -3.10
CA LEU A 71 1.15 -4.08 -3.13
C LEU A 71 0.04 -3.09 -3.40
N ILE A 72 0.10 -1.93 -2.75
CA ILE A 72 -0.92 -0.91 -2.95
C ILE A 72 -0.90 -0.43 -4.40
N THR A 73 0.28 -0.10 -4.93
CA THR A 73 0.36 0.45 -6.27
C THR A 73 -0.01 -0.57 -7.33
N ARG A 74 0.23 -1.84 -7.08
CA ARG A 74 -0.24 -2.89 -7.98
C ARG A 74 -1.75 -2.93 -8.10
N GLY A 75 -2.44 -2.51 -7.04
CA GLY A 75 -3.89 -2.49 -7.01
C GLY A 75 -4.51 -1.18 -7.46
N LEU A 76 -3.71 -0.24 -7.96
CA LEU A 76 -4.22 1.06 -8.37
C LEU A 76 -4.07 1.25 -9.87
N PRO A 77 -5.02 1.94 -10.50
CA PRO A 77 -4.85 2.31 -11.90
C PRO A 77 -3.71 3.32 -12.05
N ARG A 78 -3.11 3.33 -13.22
CA ARG A 78 -1.90 4.11 -13.46
C ARG A 78 -2.09 5.59 -13.22
N ASN A 79 -3.22 6.14 -13.65
CA ASN A 79 -3.45 7.58 -13.48
C ASN A 79 -3.62 7.96 -12.02
N LEU A 80 -4.12 7.06 -11.19
CA LEU A 80 -4.23 7.34 -9.77
C LEU A 80 -2.86 7.29 -9.10
N ILE A 81 -1.99 6.38 -9.56
CA ILE A 81 -0.64 6.32 -9.02
C ILE A 81 0.06 7.66 -9.19
N GLY A 82 -0.18 8.33 -10.32
CA GLY A 82 0.40 9.64 -10.56
C GLY A 82 -0.08 10.74 -9.64
N CYS A 83 -1.18 10.50 -8.94
CA CYS A 83 -1.75 11.49 -8.01
C CYS A 83 -1.32 11.27 -6.56
N LEU A 84 -0.56 10.22 -6.28
CA LEU A 84 -0.18 9.90 -4.92
C LEU A 84 0.81 10.92 -4.36
N PRO A 85 0.70 11.22 -3.06
CA PRO A 85 1.61 12.20 -2.45
C PRO A 85 3.04 11.70 -2.32
N THR A 86 3.21 10.38 -2.29
CA THR A 86 4.53 9.77 -2.16
C THR A 86 4.47 8.36 -2.70
N LEU A 87 5.64 7.78 -3.01
CA LEU A 87 5.72 6.38 -3.40
C LEU A 87 6.65 5.59 -2.47
N ASN A 88 6.96 6.17 -1.30
CA ASN A 88 7.87 5.47 -0.40
C ASN A 88 7.35 5.35 1.03
N CYS A 89 6.07 5.66 1.27
CA CYS A 89 5.49 5.51 2.60
C CYS A 89 4.06 4.96 2.47
N ALA A 90 3.90 3.70 2.84
CA ALA A 90 2.61 3.02 2.72
C ALA A 90 1.52 3.69 3.56
N TYR A 91 1.88 4.13 4.77
CA TYR A 91 0.92 4.78 5.64
C TYR A 91 0.34 6.04 4.98
N THR A 92 1.21 6.87 4.42
CA THR A 92 0.78 8.11 3.79
C THR A 92 -0.11 7.84 2.58
N ILE A 93 0.26 6.86 1.76
CA ILE A 93 -0.55 6.49 0.61
C ILE A 93 -1.91 5.98 1.05
N TRP A 94 -1.95 5.11 2.04
CA TRP A 94 -3.20 4.52 2.51
C TRP A 94 -4.13 5.57 3.06
N LYS A 95 -3.60 6.49 3.86
CA LYS A 95 -4.40 7.59 4.40
C LYS A 95 -4.94 8.51 3.31
N PHE A 96 -4.12 8.77 2.30
CA PHE A 96 -4.57 9.56 1.16
C PHE A 96 -5.77 8.89 0.49
N LEU A 97 -5.70 7.58 0.27
CA LEU A 97 -6.79 6.86 -0.37
C LEU A 97 -8.04 6.85 0.50
N GLU A 98 -7.88 6.68 1.80
CA GLU A 98 -9.02 6.68 2.71
C GLU A 98 -9.72 8.04 2.74
N GLU A 99 -8.96 9.11 2.62
CA GLU A 99 -9.54 10.45 2.62
C GLU A 99 -10.20 10.77 1.29
N LEU A 100 -9.66 10.21 0.22
CA LEU A 100 -10.16 10.52 -1.11
C LEU A 100 -11.47 9.80 -1.44
N PHE A 101 -11.52 8.50 -1.20
CA PHE A 101 -12.60 7.68 -1.72
C PHE A 101 -13.88 7.63 -0.92
N PRO A 102 -13.95 8.00 0.34
CA PRO A 102 -15.27 8.17 0.93
C PRO A 102 -16.10 9.24 0.22
N ASN A 103 -15.43 10.21 -0.41
CA ASN A 103 -16.11 11.37 -1.00
C ASN A 103 -16.06 11.41 -2.51
N TYR A 104 -15.21 10.59 -3.14
CA TYR A 104 -15.01 10.67 -4.58
C TYR A 104 -14.98 9.28 -5.18
N SER A 105 -15.41 9.18 -6.43
CA SER A 105 -15.18 8.01 -7.23
C SER A 105 -14.07 8.33 -8.22
N LEU A 106 -13.46 7.30 -8.79
CA LEU A 106 -12.44 7.50 -9.81
C LEU A 106 -12.98 8.24 -11.02
N LYS A 107 -14.27 8.11 -11.28
CA LYS A 107 -14.89 8.81 -12.39
C LYS A 107 -14.79 10.31 -12.25
N ASN A 108 -14.78 10.79 -11.03
CA ASN A 108 -14.80 12.22 -10.77
C ASN A 108 -13.46 12.78 -10.38
N TYR A 109 -12.45 11.92 -10.32
CA TYR A 109 -11.15 12.34 -9.84
C TYR A 109 -10.07 11.79 -10.76
N CYS A 110 -9.09 12.59 -11.06
CA CYS A 110 -7.93 12.23 -11.90
C CYS A 110 -8.25 11.98 -13.36
N PHE A 111 -9.51 11.89 -13.71
CA PHE A 111 -9.93 11.66 -15.09
C PHE A 111 -10.52 12.88 -15.73
N GLU A 112 -10.53 13.95 -15.00
CA GLU A 112 -11.11 15.20 -15.48
C GLU A 112 -10.13 15.98 -16.29
#